data_9a88cd3fe239f5fadca310b7e45a2d46
#
_entry.id   9a88cd3fe239f5fadca310b7e45a2d46
#
_cell.length_a   1.000
_cell.length_b   1.000
_cell.length_c   1.000
_cell.angle_alpha   90.00
_cell.angle_beta   90.00
_cell.angle_gamma   90.00
#
_symmetry.space_group_name_H-M   'P 1'
#
loop_
_entity.id
_entity.type
_entity.pdbx_description
1 polymer ?
#
loop_
_entity_poly.entity_id
_entity_poly.type
_entity_poly.pdbx_seq_one_letter_code
_entity_poly.pdbx_strand_id
1 'polypeptide(L)'
;MEIESREKEKRTLSYYDENASAFCEGTRNADMSEMRGRFLQYLKPGALILDAGCGSGRDSKFFMESGYRVVALDGSKEMCRQASAYLGQEVQCRRFEEIDEKEVYDGIWACASLLHVPYELLPKVIARLIVALVDGGVLYASFKYGEEEREAGGRYFTDLREEGWNKVLEEAEEEMKGSRLETVECFVTGDVREGRGGEKWLNVVGRKVRK
;
A
#
# COMPACT_ATOMS: atom_id res chain seq x y z
N MET A 1 18.66 9.31 12.31
CA MET A 1 17.84 9.03 11.13
C MET A 1 17.29 7.61 11.18
N GLU A 2 18.03 6.55 10.86
CA GLU A 2 17.44 5.17 10.80
C GLU A 2 16.81 4.67 12.12
N ILE A 3 17.38 5.01 13.27
CA ILE A 3 16.79 4.68 14.58
C ILE A 3 15.49 5.43 14.81
N GLU A 4 15.42 6.69 14.46
CA GLU A 4 14.24 7.53 14.61
C GLU A 4 13.09 7.05 13.69
N SER A 5 13.41 6.67 12.46
CA SER A 5 12.42 6.14 11.51
C SER A 5 11.83 4.81 11.98
N ARG A 6 12.63 3.94 12.57
CA ARG A 6 12.16 2.71 13.20
C ARG A 6 11.25 2.96 14.41
N GLU A 7 11.49 4.01 15.19
CA GLU A 7 10.62 4.38 16.31
C GLU A 7 9.25 4.95 15.82
N LYS A 8 9.25 5.72 14.71
CA LYS A 8 8.02 6.20 14.06
C LYS A 8 7.16 5.03 13.58
N GLU A 9 7.78 4.08 12.89
CA GLU A 9 7.13 2.85 12.43
C GLU A 9 6.57 2.03 13.59
N LYS A 10 7.37 1.77 14.62
CA LYS A 10 6.98 1.01 15.81
C LYS A 10 5.76 1.63 16.51
N ARG A 11 5.70 2.96 16.64
CA ARG A 11 4.53 3.66 17.21
C ARG A 11 3.29 3.45 16.36
N THR A 12 3.42 3.54 15.04
CA THR A 12 2.32 3.29 14.10
C THR A 12 1.79 1.85 14.22
N LEU A 13 2.69 0.86 14.28
CA LEU A 13 2.30 -0.54 14.47
C LEU A 13 1.63 -0.78 15.81
N SER A 14 2.15 -0.20 16.92
CA SER A 14 1.51 -0.28 18.24
C SER A 14 0.09 0.30 18.22
N TYR A 15 -0.11 1.45 17.55
CA TYR A 15 -1.45 2.00 17.38
C TYR A 15 -2.41 1.01 16.71
N TYR A 16 -1.97 0.35 15.63
CA TYR A 16 -2.80 -0.61 14.92
C TYR A 16 -3.03 -1.89 15.73
N ASP A 17 -2.05 -2.35 16.50
CA ASP A 17 -2.24 -3.48 17.44
C ASP A 17 -3.28 -3.16 18.51
N GLU A 18 -3.25 -1.95 19.07
CA GLU A 18 -4.17 -1.52 20.12
C GLU A 18 -5.59 -1.21 19.63
N ASN A 19 -5.73 -0.78 18.38
CA ASN A 19 -6.98 -0.27 17.81
C ASN A 19 -7.56 -1.13 16.67
N ALA A 20 -7.05 -2.34 16.47
CA ALA A 20 -7.38 -3.17 15.31
C ALA A 20 -8.88 -3.41 15.12
N SER A 21 -9.62 -3.71 16.19
CA SER A 21 -11.07 -3.98 16.11
C SER A 21 -11.85 -2.76 15.61
N ALA A 22 -11.63 -1.61 16.24
CA ALA A 22 -12.30 -0.38 15.85
C ALA A 22 -11.92 0.07 14.43
N PHE A 23 -10.65 -0.12 14.05
CA PHE A 23 -10.19 0.17 12.70
C PHE A 23 -10.85 -0.74 11.67
N CYS A 24 -10.92 -2.05 11.93
CA CYS A 24 -11.58 -3.01 11.05
C CYS A 24 -13.06 -2.68 10.86
N GLU A 25 -13.79 -2.39 11.94
CA GLU A 25 -15.20 -1.99 11.88
C GLU A 25 -15.41 -0.72 11.05
N GLY A 26 -14.55 0.28 11.23
CA GLY A 26 -14.63 1.57 10.55
C GLY A 26 -14.19 1.56 9.08
N THR A 27 -13.52 0.49 8.61
CA THR A 27 -12.95 0.48 7.25
C THR A 27 -13.50 -0.61 6.33
N ARG A 28 -14.05 -1.70 6.85
CA ARG A 28 -14.52 -2.84 6.04
C ARG A 28 -15.58 -2.48 5.00
N ASN A 29 -16.44 -1.52 5.32
CA ASN A 29 -17.55 -1.11 4.46
C ASN A 29 -17.22 0.12 3.58
N ALA A 30 -15.99 0.63 3.62
CA ALA A 30 -15.60 1.76 2.78
C ALA A 30 -15.63 1.35 1.29
N ASP A 31 -16.30 2.13 0.46
CA ASP A 31 -16.41 1.86 -0.96
C ASP A 31 -15.13 2.25 -1.72
N MET A 32 -14.39 1.24 -2.14
CA MET A 32 -13.17 1.38 -2.95
C MET A 32 -13.37 0.92 -4.40
N SER A 33 -14.62 0.81 -4.86
CA SER A 33 -14.94 0.26 -6.18
C SER A 33 -14.26 0.98 -7.32
N GLU A 34 -14.21 2.31 -7.29
CA GLU A 34 -13.53 3.11 -8.31
C GLU A 34 -12.02 2.80 -8.36
N MET A 35 -11.34 2.86 -7.22
CA MET A 35 -9.88 2.62 -7.16
C MET A 35 -9.52 1.19 -7.54
N ARG A 36 -10.31 0.21 -7.05
CA ARG A 36 -10.15 -1.21 -7.44
C ARG A 36 -10.37 -1.41 -8.93
N GLY A 37 -11.39 -0.78 -9.52
CA GLY A 37 -11.64 -0.83 -10.97
C GLY A 37 -10.49 -0.28 -11.79
N ARG A 38 -9.92 0.87 -11.37
CA ARG A 38 -8.74 1.48 -12.02
C ARG A 38 -7.49 0.61 -11.94
N PHE A 39 -7.29 -0.12 -10.86
CA PHE A 39 -6.18 -1.07 -10.73
C PHE A 39 -6.41 -2.35 -11.55
N LEU A 40 -7.59 -2.95 -11.43
CA LEU A 40 -7.90 -4.25 -12.03
C LEU A 40 -7.96 -4.23 -13.56
N GLN A 41 -8.23 -3.07 -14.20
CA GLN A 41 -8.22 -2.97 -15.66
C GLN A 41 -6.87 -3.32 -16.30
N TYR A 42 -5.79 -3.28 -15.52
CA TYR A 42 -4.44 -3.63 -15.97
C TYR A 42 -4.07 -5.09 -15.72
N LEU A 43 -4.90 -5.84 -15.00
CA LEU A 43 -4.64 -7.22 -14.61
C LEU A 43 -5.47 -8.21 -15.43
N LYS A 44 -4.88 -9.37 -15.69
CA LYS A 44 -5.61 -10.49 -16.31
C LYS A 44 -6.45 -11.22 -15.24
N PRO A 45 -7.56 -11.85 -15.62
CA PRO A 45 -8.31 -12.73 -14.72
C PRO A 45 -7.40 -13.79 -14.09
N GLY A 46 -7.54 -14.01 -12.78
CA GLY A 46 -6.73 -14.97 -12.04
C GLY A 46 -5.30 -14.51 -11.71
N ALA A 47 -4.94 -13.26 -12.01
CA ALA A 47 -3.65 -12.68 -11.64
C ALA A 47 -3.35 -12.83 -10.13
N LEU A 48 -2.08 -12.86 -9.78
CA LEU A 48 -1.62 -12.88 -8.39
C LEU A 48 -1.40 -11.46 -7.89
N ILE A 49 -2.14 -11.08 -6.87
CA ILE A 49 -2.10 -9.75 -6.23
C ILE A 49 -1.45 -9.88 -4.86
N LEU A 50 -0.48 -9.01 -4.57
CA LEU A 50 -0.03 -8.72 -3.21
C LEU A 50 -0.85 -7.54 -2.66
N ASP A 51 -1.58 -7.76 -1.57
CA ASP A 51 -2.20 -6.68 -0.78
C ASP A 51 -1.22 -6.27 0.34
N ALA A 52 -0.48 -5.20 0.08
CA ALA A 52 0.63 -4.74 0.90
C ALA A 52 0.17 -3.72 1.95
N GLY A 53 0.02 -4.18 3.20
CA GLY A 53 -0.63 -3.45 4.28
C GLY A 53 -2.15 -3.60 4.19
N CYS A 54 -2.62 -4.85 4.21
CA CYS A 54 -4.02 -5.22 3.94
C CYS A 54 -5.02 -4.72 5.00
N GLY A 55 -4.54 -4.32 6.16
CA GLY A 55 -5.36 -3.81 7.24
C GLY A 55 -6.48 -4.77 7.63
N SER A 56 -7.74 -4.36 7.44
CA SER A 56 -8.92 -5.16 7.76
C SER A 56 -9.18 -6.34 6.81
N GLY A 57 -8.39 -6.49 5.74
CA GLY A 57 -8.60 -7.50 4.70
C GLY A 57 -9.71 -7.14 3.70
N ARG A 58 -10.26 -5.92 3.74
CA ARG A 58 -11.37 -5.47 2.88
C ARG A 58 -11.09 -5.68 1.40
N ASP A 59 -9.95 -5.22 0.91
CA ASP A 59 -9.61 -5.27 -0.52
C ASP A 59 -9.14 -6.67 -0.92
N SER A 60 -8.38 -7.34 -0.07
CA SER A 60 -8.03 -8.77 -0.24
C SER A 60 -9.29 -9.64 -0.44
N LYS A 61 -10.30 -9.47 0.41
CA LYS A 61 -11.57 -10.20 0.30
C LYS A 61 -12.25 -9.98 -1.04
N PHE A 62 -12.34 -8.71 -1.46
CA PHE A 62 -12.92 -8.35 -2.74
C PHE A 62 -12.15 -8.98 -3.91
N PHE A 63 -10.81 -8.94 -3.91
CA PHE A 63 -10.01 -9.53 -4.98
C PHE A 63 -10.20 -11.06 -5.05
N MET A 64 -10.21 -11.74 -3.90
CA MET A 64 -10.46 -13.18 -3.83
C MET A 64 -11.85 -13.55 -4.40
N GLU A 65 -12.90 -12.82 -3.99
CA GLU A 65 -14.28 -13.03 -4.47
C GLU A 65 -14.43 -12.68 -5.96
N SER A 66 -13.56 -11.81 -6.49
CA SER A 66 -13.49 -11.47 -7.91
C SER A 66 -12.64 -12.45 -8.74
N GLY A 67 -12.16 -13.54 -8.13
CA GLY A 67 -11.42 -14.62 -8.81
C GLY A 67 -9.92 -14.37 -8.96
N TYR A 68 -9.35 -13.42 -8.24
CA TYR A 68 -7.89 -13.21 -8.18
C TYR A 68 -7.25 -14.07 -7.09
N ARG A 69 -5.98 -14.43 -7.28
CA ARG A 69 -5.17 -15.02 -6.22
C ARG A 69 -4.57 -13.90 -5.38
N VAL A 70 -4.62 -14.01 -4.06
CA VAL A 70 -4.18 -12.95 -3.17
C VAL A 70 -3.18 -13.48 -2.16
N VAL A 71 -2.07 -12.78 -2.04
CA VAL A 71 -1.18 -12.81 -0.88
C VAL A 71 -1.42 -11.51 -0.12
N ALA A 72 -1.73 -11.58 1.17
CA ALA A 72 -1.95 -10.43 2.01
C ALA A 72 -0.87 -10.35 3.09
N LEU A 73 -0.36 -9.14 3.35
CA LEU A 73 0.55 -8.88 4.46
C LEU A 73 0.17 -7.59 5.21
N ASP A 74 0.53 -7.57 6.49
CA ASP A 74 0.46 -6.37 7.32
C ASP A 74 1.58 -6.39 8.37
N GLY A 75 2.02 -5.22 8.84
CA GLY A 75 3.05 -5.12 9.88
C GLY A 75 2.52 -5.32 11.29
N SER A 76 1.22 -5.09 11.53
CA SER A 76 0.57 -5.25 12.82
C SER A 76 0.11 -6.70 13.03
N LYS A 77 0.52 -7.30 14.15
CA LYS A 77 0.15 -8.68 14.50
C LYS A 77 -1.35 -8.84 14.68
N GLU A 78 -1.98 -7.86 15.32
CA GLU A 78 -3.40 -7.94 15.60
C GLU A 78 -4.24 -7.71 14.33
N MET A 79 -3.77 -6.84 13.40
CA MET A 79 -4.39 -6.71 12.08
C MET A 79 -4.27 -8.02 11.28
N CYS A 80 -3.11 -8.64 11.25
CA CYS A 80 -2.91 -9.94 10.61
C CYS A 80 -3.86 -11.00 11.17
N ARG A 81 -4.00 -11.07 12.50
CA ARG A 81 -4.91 -12.02 13.15
C ARG A 81 -6.37 -11.80 12.74
N GLN A 82 -6.83 -10.55 12.76
CA GLN A 82 -8.22 -10.22 12.40
C GLN A 82 -8.50 -10.37 10.92
N ALA A 83 -7.57 -9.95 10.06
CA ALA A 83 -7.70 -10.12 8.63
C ALA A 83 -7.66 -11.59 8.24
N SER A 84 -6.78 -12.43 8.83
CA SER A 84 -6.76 -13.86 8.58
C SER A 84 -8.09 -14.53 8.92
N ALA A 85 -8.69 -14.19 10.05
CA ALA A 85 -10.01 -14.71 10.44
C ALA A 85 -11.12 -14.25 9.45
N TYR A 86 -11.05 -13.02 8.96
CA TYR A 86 -12.02 -12.47 8.01
C TYR A 86 -11.90 -13.08 6.60
N LEU A 87 -10.66 -13.32 6.16
CA LEU A 87 -10.36 -13.85 4.82
C LEU A 87 -10.51 -15.38 4.76
N GLY A 88 -10.37 -16.08 5.87
CA GLY A 88 -10.26 -17.54 5.89
C GLY A 88 -8.94 -18.06 5.31
N GLN A 89 -7.92 -17.20 5.23
CA GLN A 89 -6.55 -17.54 4.83
C GLN A 89 -5.55 -16.80 5.71
N GLU A 90 -4.32 -17.29 5.77
CA GLU A 90 -3.23 -16.67 6.50
C GLU A 90 -2.84 -15.31 5.88
N VAL A 91 -2.75 -14.27 6.71
CA VAL A 91 -2.12 -12.98 6.41
C VAL A 91 -0.72 -13.00 6.98
N GLN A 92 0.26 -12.70 6.16
CA GLN A 92 1.67 -12.69 6.56
C GLN A 92 1.94 -11.49 7.46
N CYS A 93 2.45 -11.72 8.68
CA CYS A 93 2.88 -10.64 9.55
C CYS A 93 4.30 -10.20 9.17
N ARG A 94 4.40 -9.29 8.22
CA ARG A 94 5.66 -8.81 7.63
C ARG A 94 5.59 -7.31 7.39
N ARG A 95 6.72 -6.64 7.54
CA ARG A 95 6.89 -5.23 7.19
C ARG A 95 7.30 -5.09 5.73
N PHE A 96 7.18 -3.90 5.17
CA PHE A 96 7.51 -3.64 3.76
C PHE A 96 8.98 -3.91 3.43
N GLU A 97 9.89 -3.60 4.33
CA GLU A 97 11.32 -3.84 4.15
C GLU A 97 11.72 -5.33 4.18
N GLU A 98 10.81 -6.20 4.58
CA GLU A 98 11.00 -7.66 4.59
C GLU A 98 10.51 -8.32 3.30
N ILE A 99 9.94 -7.56 2.36
CA ILE A 99 9.55 -8.03 1.04
C ILE A 99 10.83 -8.27 0.23
N ASP A 100 11.07 -9.52 -0.17
CA ASP A 100 12.28 -9.96 -0.87
C ASP A 100 11.98 -10.81 -2.12
N GLU A 101 10.71 -10.99 -2.44
CA GLU A 101 10.25 -11.67 -3.64
C GLU A 101 10.73 -10.92 -4.90
N LYS A 102 10.92 -11.66 -5.99
CA LYS A 102 11.38 -11.12 -7.27
C LYS A 102 10.52 -11.66 -8.40
N GLU A 103 9.88 -10.75 -9.15
CA GLU A 103 9.06 -11.09 -10.33
C GLU A 103 7.99 -12.14 -10.02
N VAL A 104 7.24 -11.96 -8.92
CA VAL A 104 6.22 -12.90 -8.44
C VAL A 104 4.80 -12.39 -8.69
N TYR A 105 4.56 -11.10 -8.46
CA TYR A 105 3.22 -10.54 -8.44
C TYR A 105 2.86 -9.86 -9.75
N ASP A 106 1.66 -10.15 -10.28
CA ASP A 106 1.09 -9.44 -11.42
C ASP A 106 0.61 -8.04 -11.01
N GLY A 107 0.16 -7.89 -9.77
CA GLY A 107 -0.26 -6.63 -9.20
C GLY A 107 0.12 -6.50 -7.74
N ILE A 108 0.41 -5.27 -7.31
CA ILE A 108 0.61 -4.91 -5.90
C ILE A 108 -0.38 -3.80 -5.56
N TRP A 109 -1.17 -4.03 -4.53
CA TRP A 109 -2.13 -3.09 -3.98
C TRP A 109 -1.64 -2.57 -2.64
N ALA A 110 -1.32 -1.27 -2.55
CA ALA A 110 -0.84 -0.59 -1.35
C ALA A 110 -1.75 0.60 -1.00
N CYS A 111 -3.00 0.28 -0.67
CA CYS A 111 -4.03 1.27 -0.39
C CYS A 111 -3.90 1.82 1.02
N ALA A 112 -3.59 3.11 1.14
CA ALA A 112 -3.48 3.81 2.43
C ALA A 112 -2.56 3.10 3.44
N SER A 113 -1.46 2.52 2.95
CA SER A 113 -0.52 1.75 3.75
C SER A 113 0.91 2.33 3.70
N LEU A 114 1.46 2.58 2.51
CA LEU A 114 2.81 3.15 2.34
C LEU A 114 2.97 4.56 2.91
N LEU A 115 1.89 5.27 3.11
CA LEU A 115 1.88 6.58 3.76
C LEU A 115 2.39 6.55 5.22
N HIS A 116 2.56 5.37 5.81
CA HIS A 116 3.14 5.21 7.15
C HIS A 116 4.66 4.97 7.14
N VAL A 117 5.25 4.82 5.96
CA VAL A 117 6.69 4.71 5.77
C VAL A 117 7.32 6.10 5.81
N PRO A 118 8.34 6.37 6.64
CA PRO A 118 9.08 7.63 6.59
C PRO A 118 9.63 7.93 5.20
N TYR A 119 9.60 9.20 4.78
CA TYR A 119 9.97 9.62 3.43
C TYR A 119 11.37 9.09 3.04
N GLU A 120 12.34 9.15 3.94
CA GLU A 120 13.72 8.69 3.69
C GLU A 120 13.83 7.18 3.40
N LEU A 121 12.85 6.38 3.82
CA LEU A 121 12.81 4.92 3.58
C LEU A 121 11.90 4.55 2.40
N LEU A 122 11.00 5.44 2.03
CA LEU A 122 9.97 5.18 1.02
C LEU A 122 10.56 4.77 -0.35
N PRO A 123 11.63 5.41 -0.88
CA PRO A 123 12.25 4.98 -2.13
C PRO A 123 12.72 3.52 -2.11
N LYS A 124 13.34 3.08 -1.01
CA LYS A 124 13.82 1.69 -0.86
C LYS A 124 12.66 0.70 -0.78
N VAL A 125 11.58 1.06 -0.10
CA VAL A 125 10.37 0.24 -0.03
C VAL A 125 9.73 0.14 -1.41
N ILE A 126 9.56 1.24 -2.12
CA ILE A 126 9.03 1.26 -3.48
C ILE A 126 9.89 0.41 -4.43
N ALA A 127 11.22 0.51 -4.36
CA ALA A 127 12.13 -0.31 -5.15
C ALA A 127 11.89 -1.82 -4.91
N ARG A 128 11.71 -2.25 -3.66
CA ARG A 128 11.39 -3.66 -3.32
C ARG A 128 10.08 -4.11 -3.95
N LEU A 129 9.03 -3.29 -3.85
CA LEU A 129 7.74 -3.59 -4.46
C LEU A 129 7.86 -3.72 -5.99
N ILE A 130 8.60 -2.83 -6.65
CA ILE A 130 8.81 -2.91 -8.10
C ILE A 130 9.60 -4.17 -8.48
N VAL A 131 10.62 -4.54 -7.68
CA VAL A 131 11.37 -5.78 -7.90
C VAL A 131 10.47 -7.02 -7.77
N ALA A 132 9.52 -6.99 -6.84
CA ALA A 132 8.57 -8.08 -6.62
C ALA A 132 7.51 -8.23 -7.72
N LEU A 133 7.23 -7.16 -8.51
CA LEU A 133 6.36 -7.23 -9.68
C LEU A 133 7.01 -8.00 -10.83
N VAL A 134 6.21 -8.76 -11.57
CA VAL A 134 6.60 -9.28 -12.89
C VAL A 134 6.76 -8.14 -13.90
N ASP A 135 7.40 -8.38 -15.03
CA ASP A 135 7.44 -7.40 -16.12
C ASP A 135 6.03 -7.06 -16.61
N GLY A 136 5.75 -5.76 -16.73
CA GLY A 136 4.42 -5.26 -17.07
C GLY A 136 3.42 -5.30 -15.93
N GLY A 137 3.80 -5.83 -14.75
CA GLY A 137 2.99 -5.82 -13.54
C GLY A 137 2.74 -4.40 -13.03
N VAL A 138 1.69 -4.22 -12.22
CA VAL A 138 1.23 -2.89 -11.81
C VAL A 138 1.22 -2.72 -10.29
N LEU A 139 1.60 -1.52 -9.85
CA LEU A 139 1.49 -1.06 -8.46
C LEU A 139 0.39 -0.01 -8.36
N TYR A 140 -0.54 -0.20 -7.42
CA TYR A 140 -1.38 0.89 -6.92
C TYR A 140 -0.86 1.33 -5.54
N ALA A 141 -0.77 2.64 -5.33
CA ALA A 141 -0.48 3.22 -4.02
C ALA A 141 -1.33 4.45 -3.78
N SER A 142 -1.64 4.74 -2.49
CA SER A 142 -2.33 5.97 -2.13
C SER A 142 -1.75 6.60 -0.87
N PHE A 143 -1.72 7.94 -0.89
CA PHE A 143 -1.17 8.79 0.16
C PHE A 143 -2.16 9.88 0.52
N LYS A 144 -2.07 10.44 1.73
CA LYS A 144 -2.73 11.72 2.01
C LYS A 144 -2.13 12.79 1.10
N TYR A 145 -3.00 13.66 0.55
CA TYR A 145 -2.58 14.71 -0.36
C TYR A 145 -1.97 15.88 0.41
N GLY A 146 -0.67 16.05 0.34
CA GLY A 146 0.11 17.07 1.07
C GLY A 146 1.60 16.94 0.79
N GLU A 147 2.42 17.65 1.56
CA GLU A 147 3.89 17.67 1.42
C GLU A 147 4.60 17.47 2.76
N GLU A 148 3.86 17.06 3.78
CA GLU A 148 4.38 17.03 5.15
C GLU A 148 4.60 15.62 5.65
N GLU A 149 5.63 15.45 6.46
CA GLU A 149 5.76 14.34 7.36
C GLU A 149 5.22 14.76 8.73
N ARG A 150 4.28 14.00 9.28
CA ARG A 150 3.60 14.38 10.52
C ARG A 150 3.18 13.17 11.35
N GLU A 151 3.00 13.42 12.64
CA GLU A 151 2.35 12.47 13.55
C GLU A 151 0.93 12.95 13.88
N ALA A 152 -0.03 12.07 13.76
CA ALA A 152 -1.41 12.34 14.10
C ALA A 152 -2.11 11.08 14.62
N GLY A 153 -2.78 11.22 15.77
CA GLY A 153 -3.56 10.13 16.38
C GLY A 153 -2.73 8.86 16.62
N GLY A 154 -1.49 9.00 17.07
CA GLY A 154 -0.59 7.88 17.37
C GLY A 154 0.06 7.21 16.15
N ARG A 155 -0.11 7.75 14.96
CA ARG A 155 0.45 7.24 13.71
C ARG A 155 1.31 8.29 13.02
N TYR A 156 2.33 7.81 12.33
CA TYR A 156 3.15 8.61 11.45
C TYR A 156 2.58 8.63 10.03
N PHE A 157 2.71 9.76 9.34
CA PHE A 157 2.23 9.96 7.97
C PHE A 157 3.28 10.68 7.13
N THR A 158 3.51 10.19 5.93
CA THR A 158 4.17 10.84 4.81
C THR A 158 3.09 11.23 3.80
N ASP A 159 2.75 12.51 3.76
CA ASP A 159 1.78 13.04 2.82
C ASP A 159 2.50 13.35 1.50
N LEU A 160 1.92 13.01 0.34
CA LEU A 160 2.54 13.25 -0.97
C LEU A 160 1.59 14.01 -1.91
N ARG A 161 2.21 14.83 -2.76
CA ARG A 161 1.66 15.34 -4.02
C ARG A 161 2.36 14.66 -5.19
N GLU A 162 1.94 15.01 -6.41
CA GLU A 162 2.46 14.45 -7.66
C GLU A 162 3.98 14.61 -7.77
N GLU A 163 4.52 15.78 -7.42
CA GLU A 163 5.94 16.06 -7.43
C GLU A 163 6.72 15.20 -6.43
N GLY A 164 6.16 15.02 -5.21
CA GLY A 164 6.74 14.16 -4.18
C GLY A 164 6.78 12.70 -4.62
N TRP A 165 5.72 12.22 -5.25
CA TRP A 165 5.69 10.87 -5.83
C TRP A 165 6.76 10.68 -6.92
N ASN A 166 6.87 11.63 -7.85
CA ASN A 166 7.89 11.57 -8.92
C ASN A 166 9.30 11.50 -8.34
N LYS A 167 9.59 12.32 -7.32
CA LYS A 167 10.89 12.30 -6.64
C LYS A 167 11.17 10.96 -5.95
N VAL A 168 10.18 10.37 -5.28
CA VAL A 168 10.31 9.02 -4.69
C VAL A 168 10.64 7.99 -5.76
N LEU A 169 10.02 8.06 -6.96
CA LEU A 169 10.34 7.16 -8.06
C LEU A 169 11.76 7.35 -8.60
N GLU A 170 12.20 8.59 -8.78
CA GLU A 170 13.57 8.90 -9.21
C GLU A 170 14.61 8.31 -8.25
N GLU A 171 14.42 8.52 -6.94
CA GLU A 171 15.30 7.96 -5.91
C GLU A 171 15.20 6.41 -5.85
N ALA A 172 14.01 5.82 -6.04
CA ALA A 172 13.85 4.38 -6.10
C ALA A 172 14.56 3.74 -7.30
N GLU A 173 14.64 4.45 -8.44
CA GLU A 173 15.34 3.97 -9.63
C GLU A 173 16.85 3.81 -9.43
N GLU A 174 17.45 4.58 -8.52
CA GLU A 174 18.87 4.43 -8.15
C GLU A 174 19.15 3.10 -7.44
N GLU A 175 18.16 2.60 -6.69
CA GLU A 175 18.23 1.31 -5.97
C GLU A 175 17.95 0.11 -6.92
N MET A 176 17.37 0.34 -8.10
CA MET A 176 16.94 -0.69 -9.05
C MET A 176 17.85 -0.76 -10.27
N LYS A 177 18.34 -1.96 -10.59
CA LYS A 177 19.08 -2.20 -11.84
C LYS A 177 18.15 -2.79 -12.90
N GLY A 178 17.97 -2.08 -14.02
CA GLY A 178 17.35 -2.66 -15.22
C GLY A 178 15.83 -2.59 -15.32
N SER A 179 15.15 -1.97 -14.35
CA SER A 179 13.70 -1.71 -14.43
C SER A 179 13.34 -0.35 -13.82
N ARG A 180 12.17 0.16 -14.15
CA ARG A 180 11.57 1.36 -13.55
C ARG A 180 10.05 1.18 -13.43
N LEU A 181 9.40 2.07 -12.69
CA LEU A 181 7.95 2.18 -12.65
C LEU A 181 7.52 3.42 -13.47
N GLU A 182 6.73 3.21 -14.50
CA GLU A 182 6.08 4.30 -15.23
C GLU A 182 4.70 4.57 -14.63
N THR A 183 4.46 5.79 -14.15
CA THR A 183 3.13 6.21 -13.67
C THR A 183 2.17 6.25 -14.85
N VAL A 184 1.15 5.38 -14.84
CA VAL A 184 0.12 5.31 -15.88
C VAL A 184 -1.15 6.05 -15.51
N GLU A 185 -1.43 6.18 -14.21
CA GLU A 185 -2.48 7.05 -13.67
C GLU A 185 -1.98 7.78 -12.42
N CYS A 186 -2.34 9.05 -12.31
CA CYS A 186 -2.11 9.87 -11.12
C CYS A 186 -3.31 10.81 -10.96
N PHE A 187 -4.05 10.69 -9.85
CA PHE A 187 -5.28 11.44 -9.66
C PHE A 187 -5.59 11.67 -8.17
N VAL A 188 -6.39 12.70 -7.91
CA VAL A 188 -6.78 13.09 -6.54
C VAL A 188 -8.24 12.75 -6.31
N THR A 189 -8.54 12.12 -5.16
CA THR A 189 -9.91 11.85 -4.70
C THR A 189 -10.18 12.45 -3.33
N GLY A 190 -11.46 12.54 -2.96
CA GLY A 190 -11.87 12.73 -1.57
C GLY A 190 -11.73 11.45 -0.75
N ASP A 191 -11.86 11.55 0.57
CA ASP A 191 -11.97 10.36 1.43
C ASP A 191 -13.37 9.76 1.26
N VAL A 192 -13.43 8.46 1.01
CA VAL A 192 -14.69 7.73 0.76
C VAL A 192 -15.50 7.46 2.04
N ARG A 193 -14.90 7.71 3.21
CA ARG A 193 -15.56 7.50 4.51
C ARG A 193 -16.43 8.69 4.88
N GLU A 194 -17.59 8.38 5.44
CA GLU A 194 -18.54 9.40 5.90
C GLU A 194 -17.89 10.37 6.92
N GLY A 195 -18.21 11.65 6.80
CA GLY A 195 -17.67 12.71 7.68
C GLY A 195 -16.23 13.16 7.38
N ARG A 196 -15.55 12.60 6.36
CA ARG A 196 -14.16 12.95 6.00
C ARG A 196 -14.01 13.65 4.65
N GLY A 197 -15.06 14.24 4.12
CA GLY A 197 -15.08 14.86 2.78
C GLY A 197 -14.07 15.99 2.53
N GLY A 198 -13.46 16.55 3.58
CA GLY A 198 -12.38 17.53 3.44
C GLY A 198 -10.98 16.92 3.24
N GLU A 199 -10.82 15.63 3.46
CA GLU A 199 -9.55 14.94 3.29
C GLU A 199 -9.35 14.51 1.84
N LYS A 200 -8.19 14.81 1.27
CA LYS A 200 -7.83 14.42 -0.10
C LYS A 200 -6.76 13.33 -0.10
N TRP A 201 -6.79 12.54 -1.15
CA TRP A 201 -5.87 11.44 -1.37
C TRP A 201 -5.23 11.54 -2.75
N LEU A 202 -3.92 11.43 -2.81
CA LEU A 202 -3.20 11.11 -4.03
C LEU A 202 -3.33 9.62 -4.28
N ASN A 203 -3.74 9.24 -5.48
CA ASN A 203 -3.80 7.86 -5.94
C ASN A 203 -2.91 7.71 -7.17
N VAL A 204 -2.10 6.69 -7.20
CA VAL A 204 -1.20 6.42 -8.31
C VAL A 204 -1.32 4.97 -8.77
N VAL A 205 -1.27 4.76 -10.07
CA VAL A 205 -1.08 3.44 -10.70
C VAL A 205 0.19 3.53 -11.51
N GLY A 206 1.13 2.66 -11.24
CA GLY A 206 2.39 2.57 -11.99
C GLY A 206 2.57 1.19 -12.59
N ARG A 207 3.20 1.12 -13.78
CA ARG A 207 3.53 -0.14 -14.46
C ARG A 207 5.04 -0.35 -14.46
N LYS A 208 5.48 -1.55 -14.08
CA LYS A 208 6.88 -1.96 -14.21
C LYS A 208 7.25 -2.11 -15.68
N VAL A 209 8.33 -1.46 -16.08
CA VAL A 209 8.94 -1.58 -17.42
C VAL A 209 10.43 -1.87 -17.28
N ARG A 210 10.98 -2.65 -18.22
CA ARG A 210 12.45 -2.84 -18.33
C ARG A 210 13.09 -1.61 -18.95
N LYS A 211 14.30 -1.28 -18.50
CA LYS A 211 15.16 -0.25 -19.10
C LYS A 211 15.89 -0.80 -20.32
#